data_fc424725fc7a84618ee1d7f896ff399e
#
_entry.id   fc424725fc7a84618ee1d7f896ff399e
#
_cell.length_a   1.000
_cell.length_b   1.000
_cell.length_c   1.000
_cell.angle_alpha   90.00
_cell.angle_beta   90.00
_cell.angle_gamma   90.00
#
_symmetry.space_group_name_H-M   'P 1'
#
loop_
_entity.id
_entity.type
_entity.pdbx_description
1 polymer ?
#
loop_
_entity_poly.entity_id
_entity_poly.type
_entity_poly.pdbx_seq_one_letter_code
_entity_poly.pdbx_strand_id
1 'polypeptide(L)'
;MRAAMLTLAVLLACLAWATGDGTPGDGAQRGATAPAPAAIATLRIEPGDGDYLAWADNRLAGPRAVILRPGAGNSVPSDPPLPARASVEALGSTLVARLRPASGRSGSLRLSLQAVPGSSNARPREIEYLPPLQGQARIDQGFGGSFSHDDEQNRHALDFAAEIGTPVFAARAGTVMQVEAGFRASGLASGDARGRANFIRLLHD
;
A
#
# COMPACT_ATOMS: atom_id res chain seq x y z
N MET A 1 11.63 12.13 -16.18
CA MET A 1 12.37 11.00 -15.63
C MET A 1 11.67 10.57 -14.37
N ARG A 2 11.09 9.38 -14.36
CA ARG A 2 10.27 8.84 -13.25
C ARG A 2 11.22 8.20 -12.24
N ALA A 3 11.18 8.64 -11.00
CA ALA A 3 11.91 8.01 -9.90
C ALA A 3 11.27 6.63 -9.65
N ALA A 4 12.00 5.56 -9.91
CA ALA A 4 11.61 4.22 -9.55
C ALA A 4 11.84 4.05 -8.04
N MET A 5 10.77 3.87 -7.31
CA MET A 5 10.80 3.49 -5.91
C MET A 5 10.93 1.97 -5.83
N LEU A 6 12.06 1.49 -5.36
CA LEU A 6 12.27 0.05 -5.13
C LEU A 6 11.51 -0.31 -3.84
N THR A 7 10.31 -0.85 -3.99
CA THR A 7 9.59 -1.45 -2.86
C THR A 7 9.93 -2.94 -2.87
N LEU A 8 10.80 -3.38 -1.97
CA LEU A 8 11.05 -4.80 -1.76
C LEU A 8 9.84 -5.35 -0.99
N ALA A 9 8.87 -5.91 -1.70
CA ALA A 9 7.78 -6.67 -1.10
C ALA A 9 8.25 -8.12 -0.95
N VAL A 10 8.53 -8.55 0.26
CA VAL A 10 8.74 -9.98 0.57
C VAL A 10 7.37 -10.60 0.76
N LEU A 11 6.85 -11.23 -0.27
CA LEU A 11 5.65 -12.08 -0.18
C LEU A 11 6.09 -13.49 0.22
N LEU A 12 5.82 -13.90 1.46
CA LEU A 12 5.92 -15.30 1.86
C LEU A 12 4.64 -16.02 1.43
N ALA A 13 4.70 -16.78 0.35
CA ALA A 13 3.67 -17.76 0.01
C ALA A 13 3.91 -19.04 0.80
N CYS A 14 3.20 -19.22 1.92
CA CYS A 14 3.18 -20.50 2.64
C CYS A 14 2.26 -21.47 1.90
N LEU A 15 2.80 -22.41 1.15
CA LEU A 15 2.06 -23.58 0.68
C LEU A 15 1.97 -24.60 1.82
N ALA A 16 0.82 -24.68 2.48
CA ALA A 16 0.51 -25.78 3.38
C ALA A 16 -0.15 -26.90 2.59
N TRP A 17 0.53 -28.04 2.44
CA TRP A 17 -0.09 -29.29 2.02
C TRP A 17 -0.70 -29.95 3.26
N ALA A 18 -2.02 -29.87 3.39
CA ALA A 18 -2.76 -30.66 4.38
C ALA A 18 -3.40 -31.86 3.66
N THR A 19 -2.86 -33.06 3.91
CA THR A 19 -3.59 -34.30 3.70
C THR A 19 -4.44 -34.56 4.93
N GLY A 20 -5.76 -34.48 4.82
CA GLY A 20 -6.68 -34.75 5.88
C GLY A 20 -8.03 -35.20 5.31
N ASP A 21 -8.29 -36.52 5.34
CA ASP A 21 -9.62 -37.08 5.18
C ASP A 21 -10.54 -36.56 6.29
N GLY A 22 -11.66 -35.98 5.92
CA GLY A 22 -12.68 -35.52 6.89
C GLY A 22 -14.01 -35.23 6.20
N THR A 23 -14.98 -36.04 6.51
CA THR A 23 -16.40 -36.02 6.13
C THR A 23 -17.09 -34.66 6.21
N PRO A 24 -18.09 -34.35 5.35
CA PRO A 24 -18.76 -33.07 5.30
C PRO A 24 -19.77 -32.92 6.45
N GLY A 25 -19.48 -31.94 7.31
CA GLY A 25 -20.43 -31.42 8.31
C GLY A 25 -21.02 -30.10 7.83
N ASP A 26 -22.32 -30.11 7.61
CA ASP A 26 -23.16 -28.98 7.25
C ASP A 26 -23.11 -27.88 8.35
N GLY A 27 -22.65 -26.72 8.03
CA GLY A 27 -22.60 -25.58 8.92
C GLY A 27 -22.18 -24.31 8.16
N ALA A 28 -23.15 -23.67 7.50
CA ALA A 28 -22.96 -22.38 6.85
C ALA A 28 -22.53 -21.30 7.85
N GLN A 29 -21.25 -21.20 8.13
CA GLN A 29 -20.68 -20.02 8.77
C GLN A 29 -20.64 -18.88 7.73
N ARG A 30 -21.53 -17.90 7.93
CA ARG A 30 -21.44 -16.62 7.25
C ARG A 30 -20.06 -16.04 7.52
N GLY A 31 -19.19 -16.08 6.50
CA GLY A 31 -17.84 -15.57 6.60
C GLY A 31 -17.87 -14.09 7.01
N ALA A 32 -17.31 -13.80 8.15
CA ALA A 32 -17.02 -12.41 8.52
C ALA A 32 -16.09 -11.84 7.46
N THR A 33 -16.56 -10.88 6.70
CA THR A 33 -15.75 -10.15 5.72
C THR A 33 -14.56 -9.54 6.48
N ALA A 34 -13.35 -9.98 6.16
CA ALA A 34 -12.16 -9.45 6.80
C ALA A 34 -12.11 -7.94 6.59
N PRO A 35 -11.77 -7.15 7.62
CA PRO A 35 -11.74 -5.70 7.51
C PRO A 35 -10.83 -5.28 6.35
N ALA A 36 -11.25 -4.27 5.60
CA ALA A 36 -10.44 -3.69 4.54
C ALA A 36 -9.08 -3.23 5.11
N PRO A 37 -7.98 -3.32 4.34
CA PRO A 37 -6.69 -2.82 4.78
C PRO A 37 -6.85 -1.37 5.24
N ALA A 38 -6.27 -1.03 6.38
CA ALA A 38 -6.33 0.33 6.90
C ALA A 38 -5.81 1.30 5.82
N ALA A 39 -6.60 2.32 5.52
CA ALA A 39 -6.22 3.32 4.54
C ALA A 39 -4.87 3.92 4.94
N ILE A 40 -3.93 3.90 4.01
CA ILE A 40 -2.57 4.36 4.25
C ILE A 40 -2.45 5.89 4.35
N ALA A 41 -3.41 6.61 3.83
CA ALA A 41 -3.63 8.04 4.05
C ALA A 41 -5.12 8.31 4.02
N THR A 42 -5.56 9.31 4.78
CA THR A 42 -6.97 9.74 4.85
C THR A 42 -7.09 11.14 4.29
N LEU A 43 -8.10 11.35 3.44
CA LEU A 43 -8.48 12.69 3.02
C LEU A 43 -9.43 13.29 4.07
N ARG A 44 -9.08 14.45 4.58
CA ARG A 44 -9.90 15.23 5.51
C ARG A 44 -10.21 16.57 4.88
N ILE A 45 -11.49 16.95 4.87
CA ILE A 45 -11.96 18.23 4.34
C ILE A 45 -12.45 19.07 5.50
N GLU A 46 -11.92 20.27 5.62
CA GLU A 46 -12.31 21.25 6.64
C GLU A 46 -12.87 22.51 5.97
N PRO A 47 -13.88 23.14 6.55
CA PRO A 47 -14.31 24.46 6.12
C PRO A 47 -13.23 25.49 6.45
N GLY A 48 -12.93 26.36 5.48
CA GLY A 48 -12.07 27.54 5.63
C GLY A 48 -12.87 28.83 5.53
N ASP A 49 -12.20 29.95 5.36
CA ASP A 49 -12.82 31.26 5.16
C ASP A 49 -13.19 31.44 3.68
N GLY A 50 -14.41 31.00 3.33
CA GLY A 50 -14.91 31.02 1.95
C GLY A 50 -14.34 29.93 1.02
N ASP A 51 -13.59 28.98 1.56
CA ASP A 51 -13.03 27.85 0.84
C ASP A 51 -13.14 26.56 1.67
N TYR A 52 -12.64 25.44 1.14
CA TYR A 52 -12.45 24.20 1.88
C TYR A 52 -10.99 23.78 1.82
N LEU A 53 -10.49 23.32 2.94
CA LEU A 53 -9.11 22.85 3.09
C LEU A 53 -9.07 21.33 2.92
N ALA A 54 -8.35 20.86 1.92
CA ALA A 54 -8.15 19.43 1.67
C ALA A 54 -6.82 18.98 2.29
N TRP A 55 -6.90 18.28 3.40
CA TRP A 55 -5.76 17.73 4.13
C TRP A 55 -5.55 16.26 3.80
N ALA A 56 -4.30 15.85 3.73
CA ALA A 56 -3.91 14.46 3.74
C ALA A 56 -3.28 14.13 5.10
N ASP A 57 -3.85 13.15 5.80
CA ASP A 57 -3.35 12.66 7.08
C ASP A 57 -2.62 11.34 6.87
N ASN A 58 -1.37 11.25 7.33
CA ASN A 58 -0.53 10.06 7.25
C ASN A 58 -0.45 9.38 8.62
N ARG A 59 -0.84 8.11 8.69
CA ARG A 59 -0.79 7.30 9.91
C ARG A 59 0.39 6.34 9.98
N LEU A 60 1.28 6.38 8.99
CA LEU A 60 2.47 5.51 8.98
C LEU A 60 3.68 6.20 9.59
N ALA A 61 4.57 5.39 10.13
CA ALA A 61 5.87 5.82 10.67
C ALA A 61 6.92 6.12 9.58
N GLY A 62 6.47 6.61 8.42
CA GLY A 62 7.33 7.04 7.33
C GLY A 62 6.58 7.98 6.38
N PRO A 63 7.30 8.76 5.55
CA PRO A 63 6.69 9.74 4.67
C PRO A 63 5.83 9.10 3.58
N ARG A 64 4.95 9.90 2.99
CA ARG A 64 4.07 9.52 1.88
C ARG A 64 4.04 10.55 0.79
N ALA A 65 4.05 10.08 -0.45
CA ALA A 65 3.65 10.88 -1.58
C ALA A 65 2.14 10.71 -1.81
N VAL A 66 1.42 11.82 -1.93
CA VAL A 66 -0.03 11.83 -2.17
C VAL A 66 -0.38 12.59 -3.43
N ILE A 67 -1.47 12.18 -4.08
CA ILE A 67 -2.07 12.88 -5.22
C ILE A 67 -3.56 13.03 -4.94
N LEU A 68 -4.02 14.27 -4.86
CA LEU A 68 -5.43 14.60 -4.77
C LEU A 68 -5.99 14.84 -6.17
N ARG A 69 -7.05 14.13 -6.54
CA ARG A 69 -7.69 14.22 -7.85
C ARG A 69 -9.16 14.59 -7.72
N PRO A 70 -9.73 15.36 -8.67
CA PRO A 70 -11.17 15.50 -8.78
C PRO A 70 -11.79 14.18 -9.23
N GLY A 71 -12.98 13.85 -8.76
CA GLY A 71 -13.77 12.76 -9.29
C GLY A 71 -14.23 13.05 -10.74
N ALA A 72 -14.60 11.99 -11.46
CA ALA A 72 -15.06 12.12 -12.83
C ALA A 72 -16.23 13.10 -12.95
N GLY A 73 -16.16 14.03 -13.89
CA GLY A 73 -17.18 15.05 -14.11
C GLY A 73 -17.18 16.20 -13.09
N ASN A 74 -16.27 16.20 -12.12
CA ASN A 74 -16.13 17.30 -11.16
C ASN A 74 -14.98 18.23 -11.56
N SER A 75 -15.29 19.52 -11.65
CA SER A 75 -14.30 20.59 -11.72
C SER A 75 -14.51 21.53 -10.55
N VAL A 76 -13.49 21.70 -9.74
CA VAL A 76 -13.48 22.65 -8.64
C VAL A 76 -12.23 23.52 -8.75
N PRO A 77 -12.36 24.85 -8.80
CA PRO A 77 -11.22 25.73 -8.69
C PRO A 77 -10.46 25.42 -7.40
N SER A 78 -9.15 25.31 -7.51
CA SER A 78 -8.30 24.93 -6.38
C SER A 78 -6.92 25.58 -6.47
N ASP A 79 -6.28 25.70 -5.32
CA ASP A 79 -4.92 26.20 -5.17
C ASP A 79 -4.13 25.23 -4.26
N PRO A 80 -3.13 24.52 -4.78
CA PRO A 80 -2.75 24.41 -6.19
C PRO A 80 -3.85 23.72 -7.05
N PRO A 81 -3.79 23.88 -8.40
CA PRO A 81 -4.72 23.22 -9.31
C PRO A 81 -4.70 21.69 -9.16
N LEU A 82 -5.88 21.08 -9.26
CA LEU A 82 -5.99 19.61 -9.27
C LEU A 82 -5.62 19.03 -10.66
N PRO A 83 -4.92 17.89 -10.71
CA PRO A 83 -4.48 17.05 -9.60
C PRO A 83 -3.29 17.64 -8.83
N ALA A 84 -3.47 17.82 -7.52
CA ALA A 84 -2.44 18.35 -6.64
C ALA A 84 -1.61 17.23 -6.00
N ARG A 85 -0.30 17.48 -5.82
CA ARG A 85 0.65 16.54 -5.23
C ARG A 85 1.25 17.14 -3.97
N ALA A 86 1.47 16.30 -2.96
CA ALA A 86 2.16 16.70 -1.75
C ALA A 86 2.96 15.51 -1.16
N SER A 87 3.92 15.84 -0.31
CA SER A 87 4.55 14.89 0.61
C SER A 87 3.99 15.12 2.00
N VAL A 88 3.65 14.03 2.68
CA VAL A 88 3.16 14.05 4.05
C VAL A 88 4.17 13.33 4.91
N GLU A 89 4.71 14.01 5.90
CA GLU A 89 5.69 13.44 6.84
C GLU A 89 5.09 12.30 7.67
N ALA A 90 5.97 11.50 8.29
CA ALA A 90 5.58 10.41 9.16
C ALA A 90 4.62 10.90 10.25
N LEU A 91 3.49 10.20 10.44
CA LEU A 91 2.46 10.51 11.46
C LEU A 91 1.93 11.95 11.41
N GLY A 92 2.08 12.62 10.27
CA GLY A 92 1.75 14.03 10.08
C GLY A 92 0.54 14.27 9.19
N SER A 93 0.24 15.56 9.01
CA SER A 93 -0.82 16.06 8.12
C SER A 93 -0.27 17.17 7.23
N THR A 94 -0.71 17.22 5.98
CA THR A 94 -0.31 18.27 5.02
C THR A 94 -1.53 18.80 4.31
N LEU A 95 -1.64 20.13 4.20
CA LEU A 95 -2.63 20.78 3.35
C LEU A 95 -2.24 20.54 1.89
N VAL A 96 -3.07 19.80 1.16
CA VAL A 96 -2.79 19.44 -0.25
C VAL A 96 -3.34 20.50 -1.19
N ALA A 97 -4.53 21.01 -0.92
CA ALA A 97 -5.14 22.05 -1.73
C ALA A 97 -6.22 22.84 -0.95
N ARG A 98 -6.43 24.09 -1.37
CA ARG A 98 -7.61 24.88 -1.04
C ARG A 98 -8.61 24.78 -2.18
N LEU A 99 -9.85 24.48 -1.87
CA LEU A 99 -10.91 24.23 -2.84
C LEU A 99 -11.92 25.38 -2.75
N ARG A 100 -12.26 25.99 -3.89
CA ARG A 100 -13.19 27.11 -3.99
C ARG A 100 -14.40 26.75 -4.84
N PRO A 101 -15.42 26.06 -4.28
CA PRO A 101 -16.62 25.75 -5.04
C PRO A 101 -17.30 27.03 -5.51
N ALA A 102 -17.82 27.02 -6.73
CA ALA A 102 -18.54 28.17 -7.25
C ALA A 102 -19.79 28.43 -6.39
N SER A 103 -20.01 29.68 -5.97
CA SER A 103 -21.18 30.10 -5.19
C SER A 103 -22.47 29.73 -5.90
N GLY A 104 -23.44 29.17 -5.17
CA GLY A 104 -24.76 28.81 -5.70
C GLY A 104 -24.88 27.45 -6.38
N ARG A 105 -23.82 26.64 -6.46
CA ARG A 105 -23.90 25.24 -6.91
C ARG A 105 -23.97 24.31 -5.70
N SER A 106 -25.17 23.83 -5.38
CA SER A 106 -25.35 22.66 -4.52
C SER A 106 -24.93 21.42 -5.31
N GLY A 107 -23.66 21.03 -5.24
CA GLY A 107 -23.15 19.84 -5.89
C GLY A 107 -22.26 19.05 -4.92
N SER A 108 -22.35 17.73 -4.97
CA SER A 108 -21.44 16.90 -4.18
C SER A 108 -20.02 16.99 -4.76
N LEU A 109 -19.07 17.49 -3.99
CA LEU A 109 -17.66 17.48 -4.33
C LEU A 109 -17.12 16.04 -4.17
N ARG A 110 -16.74 15.42 -5.28
CA ARG A 110 -16.09 14.10 -5.28
C ARG A 110 -14.60 14.29 -5.48
N LEU A 111 -13.83 13.79 -4.54
CA LEU A 111 -12.37 13.81 -4.57
C LEU A 111 -11.84 12.41 -4.29
N SER A 112 -10.68 12.09 -4.84
CA SER A 112 -9.94 10.89 -4.52
C SER A 112 -8.53 11.25 -4.10
N LEU A 113 -8.05 10.61 -3.02
CA LEU A 113 -6.67 10.70 -2.56
C LEU A 113 -5.98 9.37 -2.87
N GLN A 114 -4.95 9.44 -3.70
CA GLN A 114 -4.03 8.32 -3.93
C GLN A 114 -2.79 8.55 -3.08
N ALA A 115 -2.31 7.51 -2.41
CA ALA A 115 -1.13 7.59 -1.57
C ALA A 115 -0.17 6.44 -1.88
N VAL A 116 1.12 6.77 -1.92
CA VAL A 116 2.21 5.81 -2.11
C VAL A 116 3.16 5.94 -0.93
N PRO A 117 3.62 4.83 -0.32
CA PRO A 117 4.64 4.88 0.72
C PRO A 117 5.95 5.49 0.21
N GLY A 118 6.61 6.26 1.06
CA GLY A 118 7.87 6.92 0.75
C GLY A 118 7.71 8.37 0.30
N SER A 119 8.83 9.06 0.21
CA SER A 119 8.88 10.45 -0.24
C SER A 119 8.91 10.55 -1.77
N SER A 120 8.13 11.48 -2.34
CA SER A 120 8.22 11.81 -3.77
C SER A 120 9.59 12.41 -4.17
N ASN A 121 10.37 12.85 -3.19
CA ASN A 121 11.69 13.43 -3.38
C ASN A 121 12.83 12.41 -3.18
N ALA A 122 12.51 11.16 -2.82
CA ALA A 122 13.49 10.10 -2.68
C ALA A 122 14.21 9.87 -4.02
N ARG A 123 15.52 9.76 -3.95
CA ARG A 123 16.37 9.44 -5.10
C ARG A 123 16.91 8.03 -4.94
N PRO A 124 16.82 7.20 -5.98
CA PRO A 124 17.47 5.89 -5.95
C PRO A 124 18.96 6.07 -5.69
N ARG A 125 19.48 5.26 -4.79
CA ARG A 125 20.92 5.12 -4.54
C ARG A 125 21.29 3.67 -4.81
N GLU A 126 22.51 3.44 -5.23
CA GLU A 126 23.06 2.10 -5.29
C GLU A 126 23.33 1.63 -3.85
N ILE A 127 22.61 0.64 -3.41
CA ILE A 127 22.66 0.10 -2.05
C ILE A 127 22.65 -1.42 -2.10
N GLU A 128 23.44 -2.02 -1.23
CA GLU A 128 23.46 -3.46 -1.03
C GLU A 128 22.35 -3.88 -0.04
N TYR A 129 21.64 -4.95 -0.40
CA TYR A 129 20.65 -5.62 0.43
C TYR A 129 21.13 -7.04 0.73
N LEU A 130 21.01 -7.45 1.98
CA LEU A 130 21.25 -8.82 2.38
C LEU A 130 20.06 -9.70 2.04
N PRO A 131 20.25 -10.99 1.74
CA PRO A 131 19.17 -11.93 1.62
C PRO A 131 18.31 -11.95 2.90
N PRO A 132 16.97 -11.96 2.79
CA PRO A 132 16.09 -11.91 3.95
C PRO A 132 15.98 -13.25 4.70
N LEU A 133 16.61 -14.30 4.19
CA LEU A 133 16.63 -15.64 4.77
C LEU A 133 18.08 -16.06 5.04
N GLN A 134 18.30 -16.82 6.12
CA GLN A 134 19.61 -17.41 6.39
C GLN A 134 19.88 -18.64 5.53
N GLY A 135 21.11 -18.80 5.07
CA GLY A 135 21.54 -19.95 4.27
C GLY A 135 21.09 -19.86 2.81
N GLN A 136 20.95 -21.02 2.16
CA GLN A 136 20.51 -21.09 0.79
C GLN A 136 18.98 -21.04 0.73
N ALA A 137 18.46 -20.08 -0.01
CA ALA A 137 17.03 -19.95 -0.26
C ALA A 137 16.76 -20.15 -1.78
N ARG A 138 15.72 -20.88 -2.10
CA ARG A 138 15.25 -20.98 -3.48
C ARG A 138 14.45 -19.73 -3.83
N ILE A 139 14.76 -19.15 -4.97
CA ILE A 139 13.95 -18.07 -5.55
C ILE A 139 12.97 -18.70 -6.53
N ASP A 140 11.68 -18.63 -6.22
CA ASP A 140 10.61 -19.19 -7.06
C ASP A 140 10.25 -18.24 -8.20
N GLN A 141 10.36 -16.93 -7.97
CA GLN A 141 10.15 -15.91 -8.99
C GLN A 141 11.09 -14.73 -8.81
N GLY A 142 11.70 -14.30 -9.90
CA GLY A 142 12.58 -13.14 -9.96
C GLY A 142 11.90 -11.88 -10.50
N PHE A 143 12.68 -10.85 -10.75
CA PHE A 143 12.21 -9.59 -11.33
C PHE A 143 11.54 -9.79 -12.69
N GLY A 144 10.38 -9.17 -12.88
CA GLY A 144 9.63 -9.27 -14.14
C GLY A 144 9.05 -10.65 -14.44
N GLY A 145 8.96 -11.53 -13.45
CA GLY A 145 8.37 -12.85 -13.61
C GLY A 145 6.89 -12.76 -14.01
N SER A 146 6.50 -13.56 -15.00
CA SER A 146 5.20 -13.48 -15.68
C SER A 146 4.00 -13.93 -14.85
N PHE A 147 4.22 -14.57 -13.71
CA PHE A 147 3.13 -15.07 -12.87
C PHE A 147 2.47 -13.99 -12.04
N SER A 148 3.26 -13.12 -11.37
CA SER A 148 2.76 -12.06 -10.50
C SER A 148 3.65 -10.81 -10.45
N HIS A 149 4.79 -10.77 -11.17
CA HIS A 149 5.71 -9.65 -11.22
C HIS A 149 5.68 -8.91 -12.56
N ASP A 150 4.53 -8.91 -13.23
CA ASP A 150 4.31 -8.32 -14.55
C ASP A 150 3.77 -6.87 -14.50
N ASP A 151 3.37 -6.39 -13.33
CA ASP A 151 2.90 -5.02 -13.13
C ASP A 151 3.99 -4.07 -12.58
N GLU A 152 3.74 -2.76 -12.64
CA GLU A 152 4.68 -1.73 -12.19
C GLU A 152 5.00 -1.83 -10.69
N GLN A 153 4.09 -2.33 -9.89
CA GLN A 153 4.22 -2.43 -8.44
C GLN A 153 5.09 -3.61 -8.02
N ASN A 154 4.96 -4.75 -8.70
CA ASN A 154 5.57 -6.02 -8.31
C ASN A 154 6.79 -6.41 -9.16
N ARG A 155 7.05 -5.75 -10.29
CA ARG A 155 8.12 -6.13 -11.23
C ARG A 155 9.53 -6.23 -10.65
N HIS A 156 9.76 -5.67 -9.47
CA HIS A 156 11.03 -5.73 -8.75
C HIS A 156 10.95 -6.58 -7.47
N ALA A 157 9.91 -7.41 -7.34
CA ALA A 157 9.79 -8.34 -6.23
C ALA A 157 10.60 -9.63 -6.49
N LEU A 158 10.99 -10.27 -5.40
CA LEU A 158 11.63 -11.60 -5.38
C LEU A 158 10.79 -12.50 -4.47
N ASP A 159 10.37 -13.65 -4.99
CA ASP A 159 9.67 -14.65 -4.22
C ASP A 159 10.65 -15.70 -3.71
N PHE A 160 10.77 -15.82 -2.41
CA PHE A 160 11.61 -16.81 -1.75
C PHE A 160 10.76 -17.95 -1.21
N ALA A 161 11.14 -19.18 -1.51
CA ALA A 161 10.54 -20.36 -0.88
C ALA A 161 11.23 -20.64 0.45
N ALA A 162 10.41 -20.84 1.49
CA ALA A 162 10.88 -21.18 2.82
C ALA A 162 9.85 -22.04 3.54
N GLU A 163 10.32 -22.88 4.47
CA GLU A 163 9.45 -23.66 5.35
C GLU A 163 8.68 -22.75 6.33
N ILE A 164 7.49 -23.19 6.75
CA ILE A 164 6.71 -22.47 7.75
C ILE A 164 7.51 -22.36 9.05
N GLY A 165 7.60 -21.14 9.58
CA GLY A 165 8.36 -20.85 10.79
C GLY A 165 9.80 -20.41 10.54
N THR A 166 10.24 -20.38 9.27
CA THR A 166 11.58 -19.84 8.94
C THR A 166 11.63 -18.35 9.31
N PRO A 167 12.65 -17.92 10.07
CA PRO A 167 12.83 -16.50 10.37
C PRO A 167 13.12 -15.69 9.12
N VAL A 168 12.45 -14.55 9.00
CA VAL A 168 12.67 -13.56 7.92
C VAL A 168 13.30 -12.32 8.53
N PHE A 169 14.39 -11.87 7.96
CA PHE A 169 15.17 -10.74 8.44
C PHE A 169 14.98 -9.52 7.55
N ALA A 170 15.14 -8.34 8.14
CA ALA A 170 15.24 -7.12 7.37
C ALA A 170 16.49 -7.19 6.47
N ALA A 171 16.30 -7.03 5.16
CA ALA A 171 17.41 -7.06 4.20
C ALA A 171 18.39 -5.90 4.40
N ARG A 172 17.98 -4.87 5.12
CA ARG A 172 18.78 -3.72 5.56
C ARG A 172 18.15 -3.09 6.79
N ALA A 173 18.93 -2.38 7.60
CA ALA A 173 18.44 -1.57 8.71
C ALA A 173 17.44 -0.51 8.19
N GLY A 174 16.46 -0.18 9.02
CA GLY A 174 15.41 0.79 8.66
C GLY A 174 14.36 0.93 9.73
N THR A 175 13.36 1.78 9.43
CA THR A 175 12.20 2.01 10.29
C THR A 175 11.01 1.18 9.82
N VAL A 176 10.37 0.45 10.72
CA VAL A 176 9.12 -0.26 10.41
C VAL A 176 8.02 0.78 10.22
N MET A 177 7.54 0.93 8.98
CA MET A 177 6.48 1.88 8.64
C MET A 177 5.09 1.31 8.90
N GLN A 178 4.90 0.04 8.60
CA GLN A 178 3.61 -0.63 8.66
C GLN A 178 3.78 -2.13 8.84
N VAL A 179 2.86 -2.72 9.60
CA VAL A 179 2.72 -4.16 9.76
C VAL A 179 1.28 -4.55 9.49
N GLU A 180 1.07 -5.55 8.66
CA GLU A 180 -0.20 -6.24 8.50
C GLU A 180 0.00 -7.71 8.91
N ALA A 181 -0.70 -8.13 9.94
CA ALA A 181 -0.58 -9.49 10.51
C ALA A 181 -1.93 -10.18 10.71
N GLY A 182 -3.01 -9.50 10.32
CA GLY A 182 -4.39 -9.97 10.56
C GLY A 182 -4.97 -10.84 9.44
N PHE A 183 -4.28 -10.97 8.31
CA PHE A 183 -4.78 -11.74 7.19
C PHE A 183 -4.58 -13.23 7.41
N ARG A 184 -5.66 -14.02 7.33
CA ARG A 184 -5.65 -15.46 7.63
C ARG A 184 -6.08 -16.35 6.46
N ALA A 185 -6.48 -15.75 5.34
CA ALA A 185 -6.80 -16.51 4.14
C ALA A 185 -5.53 -16.88 3.38
N SER A 186 -5.52 -18.02 2.72
CA SER A 186 -4.47 -18.46 1.82
C SER A 186 -5.06 -18.90 0.49
N GLY A 187 -4.30 -18.76 -0.59
CA GLY A 187 -4.65 -19.26 -1.91
C GLY A 187 -4.87 -18.16 -2.95
N LEU A 188 -4.49 -18.49 -4.17
CA LEU A 188 -4.63 -17.65 -5.35
C LEU A 188 -6.05 -17.68 -5.94
N ALA A 189 -6.89 -18.63 -5.46
CA ALA A 189 -8.18 -18.96 -6.08
C ALA A 189 -9.36 -18.12 -5.56
N SER A 190 -9.24 -17.45 -4.43
CA SER A 190 -10.33 -16.62 -3.89
C SER A 190 -10.16 -15.18 -4.40
N GLY A 191 -11.14 -14.69 -5.18
CA GLY A 191 -11.16 -13.31 -5.67
C GLY A 191 -10.97 -12.25 -4.57
N ASP A 192 -11.37 -12.59 -3.33
CA ASP A 192 -11.24 -11.74 -2.14
C ASP A 192 -9.80 -11.66 -1.58
N ALA A 193 -8.91 -12.58 -1.97
CA ALA A 193 -7.52 -12.61 -1.53
C ALA A 193 -6.56 -11.79 -2.41
N ARG A 194 -7.04 -11.32 -3.57
CA ARG A 194 -6.19 -10.54 -4.50
C ARG A 194 -5.67 -9.26 -3.84
N GLY A 195 -4.35 -9.13 -3.79
CA GLY A 195 -3.69 -7.96 -3.24
C GLY A 195 -3.70 -7.86 -1.72
N ARG A 196 -4.10 -8.93 -1.01
CA ARG A 196 -4.07 -8.98 0.46
C ARG A 196 -3.12 -10.07 0.93
N ALA A 197 -2.18 -9.66 1.76
CA ALA A 197 -1.22 -10.54 2.41
C ALA A 197 -0.78 -9.92 3.74
N ASN A 198 -0.25 -10.73 4.64
CA ASN A 198 0.51 -10.20 5.77
C ASN A 198 1.83 -9.64 5.24
N PHE A 199 2.25 -8.50 5.77
CA PHE A 199 3.50 -7.87 5.35
C PHE A 199 4.10 -6.99 6.44
N ILE A 200 5.40 -6.77 6.34
CA ILE A 200 6.12 -5.73 7.07
C ILE A 200 6.71 -4.78 6.03
N ARG A 201 6.44 -3.48 6.17
CA ARG A 201 7.01 -2.46 5.30
C ARG A 201 8.08 -1.70 6.06
N LEU A 202 9.27 -1.67 5.48
CA LEU A 202 10.44 -0.99 6.02
C LEU A 202 10.73 0.26 5.18
N LEU A 203 11.10 1.34 5.84
CA LEU A 203 11.73 2.51 5.25
C LEU A 203 13.23 2.42 5.52
N HIS A 204 14.01 2.42 4.45
CA HIS A 204 15.47 2.48 4.51
C HIS A 204 15.95 3.92 4.27
N ASP A 205 17.09 4.27 4.83
CA ASP A 205 17.77 5.58 4.69
C ASP A 205 18.30 5.81 3.27
#